data_a8311cafb20c777a12bc855f0c51b1f0
#
_entry.id   a8311cafb20c777a12bc855f0c51b1f0
#
_cell.length_a   1.000
_cell.length_b   1.000
_cell.length_c   1.000
_cell.angle_alpha   90.00
_cell.angle_beta   90.00
_cell.angle_gamma   90.00
#
_symmetry.space_group_name_H-M   'P 1'
#
loop_
_entity.id
_entity.type
_entity.pdbx_description
1 polymer ?
#
loop_
_entity_poly.entity_id
_entity_poly.type
_entity_poly.pdbx_seq_one_letter_code
_entity_poly.pdbx_strand_id
1 'polypeptide(L)'
;IWLSPVYCSPNDDNGYDISDYRNIHPDFGTLSDMKRLISEAKKRDIKIVMDLVINHTSDEHEWFKQSRSGIDNPYRDYYIWQSGKDGKMPNNWTSFFSGPVWEKDETTGQYYLHLFSKKQPDLNWKNPKVMREIQSILKYWLDMGIAGFRCDVINVIYKTSLKNGKKRLILTGREHYLSQQGCHSILRE
;
A
#
# COMPACT_ATOMS: atom_id res chain seq x y z
N ILE A 1 18.96 13.03 -2.38
CA ILE A 1 17.77 13.40 -3.16
C ILE A 1 16.70 12.36 -2.90
N TRP A 2 15.50 12.78 -2.51
CA TRP A 2 14.32 11.94 -2.45
C TRP A 2 13.57 12.03 -3.78
N LEU A 3 13.19 10.87 -4.31
CA LEU A 3 12.31 10.75 -5.47
C LEU A 3 10.89 10.43 -4.97
N SER A 4 9.91 11.21 -5.40
CA SER A 4 8.49 10.84 -5.35
C SER A 4 8.28 9.49 -6.03
N PRO A 5 7.16 8.77 -5.85
CA PRO A 5 7.01 7.44 -6.44
C PRO A 5 7.28 7.44 -7.95
N VAL A 6 8.25 6.64 -8.38
CA VAL A 6 8.64 6.48 -9.79
C VAL A 6 8.36 5.07 -10.31
N TYR A 7 7.73 4.24 -9.50
CA TYR A 7 7.33 2.87 -9.86
C TYR A 7 6.23 2.85 -10.92
N CYS A 8 6.00 1.69 -11.53
CA CYS A 8 4.82 1.52 -12.39
C CYS A 8 3.53 1.80 -11.61
N SER A 9 2.67 2.61 -12.19
CA SER A 9 1.42 3.07 -11.59
C SER A 9 0.43 3.44 -12.69
N PRO A 10 -0.88 3.19 -12.56
CA PRO A 10 -1.89 3.79 -13.42
C PRO A 10 -2.05 5.30 -13.20
N ASN A 11 -1.38 5.86 -12.20
CA ASN A 11 -1.29 7.29 -11.91
C ASN A 11 -2.62 7.93 -11.48
N ASP A 12 -3.46 7.18 -10.79
CA ASP A 12 -4.71 7.68 -10.19
C ASP A 12 -4.45 8.62 -9.01
N ASP A 13 -3.30 8.45 -8.32
CA ASP A 13 -2.87 9.26 -7.19
C ASP A 13 -1.38 9.65 -7.31
N ASN A 14 -1.01 10.26 -8.42
CA ASN A 14 0.34 10.79 -8.66
C ASN A 14 1.48 9.78 -8.38
N GLY A 15 1.26 8.51 -8.70
CA GLY A 15 2.21 7.41 -8.50
C GLY A 15 2.13 6.71 -7.15
N TYR A 16 1.30 7.20 -6.19
CA TYR A 16 1.10 6.52 -4.90
C TYR A 16 0.21 5.27 -5.00
N ASP A 17 -0.38 5.00 -6.14
CA ASP A 17 -1.11 3.79 -6.51
C ASP A 17 -0.21 2.84 -7.31
N ILE A 18 0.70 2.14 -6.63
CA ILE A 18 1.75 1.34 -7.26
C ILE A 18 1.19 0.03 -7.79
N SER A 19 1.40 -0.23 -9.09
CA SER A 19 1.02 -1.49 -9.76
C SER A 19 2.17 -2.50 -9.91
N ASP A 20 3.43 -2.04 -9.88
CA ASP A 20 4.62 -2.88 -9.85
C ASP A 20 5.78 -2.16 -9.15
N TYR A 21 6.21 -2.70 -8.01
CA TYR A 21 7.30 -2.14 -7.19
C TYR A 21 8.70 -2.38 -7.75
N ARG A 22 8.87 -3.22 -8.77
CA ARG A 22 10.19 -3.60 -9.30
C ARG A 22 10.50 -3.00 -10.66
N ASN A 23 9.60 -2.19 -11.20
CA ASN A 23 9.77 -1.48 -12.46
C ASN A 23 9.58 0.02 -12.31
N ILE A 24 10.11 0.77 -13.26
CA ILE A 24 9.97 2.22 -13.36
C ILE A 24 8.84 2.55 -14.33
N HIS A 25 8.03 3.55 -13.98
CA HIS A 25 6.98 4.05 -14.86
C HIS A 25 7.57 4.58 -16.16
N PRO A 26 7.01 4.25 -17.33
CA PRO A 26 7.59 4.63 -18.65
C PRO A 26 7.84 6.12 -18.81
N ASP A 27 7.03 7.00 -18.21
CA ASP A 27 7.23 8.45 -18.27
C ASP A 27 8.52 8.92 -17.59
N PHE A 28 9.07 8.12 -16.67
CA PHE A 28 10.32 8.41 -15.96
C PHE A 28 11.52 7.65 -16.53
N GLY A 29 11.29 6.76 -17.50
CA GLY A 29 12.31 5.97 -18.14
C GLY A 29 12.26 4.48 -17.81
N THR A 30 13.42 3.85 -17.72
CA THR A 30 13.57 2.41 -17.55
C THR A 30 14.38 2.06 -16.30
N LEU A 31 14.40 0.77 -15.93
CA LEU A 31 15.33 0.28 -14.91
C LEU A 31 16.80 0.57 -15.22
N SER A 32 17.17 0.60 -16.51
CA SER A 32 18.52 0.99 -16.95
C SER A 32 18.82 2.45 -16.65
N ASP A 33 17.84 3.33 -16.88
CA ASP A 33 17.97 4.75 -16.56
C ASP A 33 18.07 4.98 -15.05
N MET A 34 17.30 4.25 -14.26
CA MET A 34 17.40 4.30 -12.79
C MET A 34 18.76 3.84 -12.29
N LYS A 35 19.30 2.73 -12.82
CA LYS A 35 20.66 2.26 -12.50
C LYS A 35 21.71 3.32 -12.87
N ARG A 36 21.56 3.96 -14.01
CA ARG A 36 22.45 5.05 -14.45
C ARG A 36 22.35 6.25 -13.51
N LEU A 37 21.13 6.65 -13.11
CA LEU A 37 20.91 7.74 -12.15
C LEU A 37 21.61 7.45 -10.81
N ILE A 38 21.43 6.25 -10.25
CA ILE A 38 22.07 5.83 -8.98
C ILE A 38 23.59 5.90 -9.12
N SER A 39 24.15 5.36 -10.21
CA SER A 39 25.60 5.36 -10.45
C SER A 39 26.16 6.77 -10.59
N GLU A 40 25.51 7.65 -11.35
CA GLU A 40 25.94 9.03 -11.57
C GLU A 40 25.80 9.90 -10.30
N ALA A 41 24.75 9.66 -9.52
CA ALA A 41 24.57 10.30 -8.21
C ALA A 41 25.68 9.91 -7.25
N LYS A 42 26.02 8.61 -7.18
CA LYS A 42 27.09 8.10 -6.33
C LYS A 42 28.45 8.73 -6.65
N LYS A 43 28.78 8.94 -7.92
CA LYS A 43 30.04 9.62 -8.35
C LYS A 43 30.13 11.07 -7.84
N ARG A 44 29.01 11.68 -7.50
CA ARG A 44 28.87 13.06 -7.02
C ARG A 44 28.57 13.17 -5.53
N ASP A 45 28.74 12.05 -4.80
CA ASP A 45 28.37 11.93 -3.37
C ASP A 45 26.90 12.30 -3.09
N ILE A 46 26.02 12.05 -4.05
CA ILE A 46 24.58 12.26 -3.90
C ILE A 46 23.90 10.91 -3.61
N LYS A 47 23.16 10.85 -2.53
CA LYS A 47 22.38 9.68 -2.13
C LYS A 47 20.97 9.76 -2.68
N ILE A 48 20.49 8.67 -3.28
CA ILE A 48 19.11 8.54 -3.77
C ILE A 48 18.28 7.84 -2.71
N VAL A 49 17.16 8.44 -2.36
CA VAL A 49 16.12 7.89 -1.45
C VAL A 49 14.84 7.74 -2.26
N MET A 50 14.24 6.56 -2.23
CA MET A 50 12.97 6.29 -2.92
C MET A 50 11.79 6.40 -1.96
N ASP A 51 10.60 6.58 -2.49
CA ASP A 51 9.37 6.54 -1.69
C ASP A 51 8.97 5.07 -1.42
N LEU A 52 8.53 4.78 -0.21
CA LEU A 52 8.05 3.46 0.20
C LEU A 52 6.58 3.54 0.56
N VAL A 53 5.72 3.19 -0.39
CA VAL A 53 4.27 3.17 -0.24
C VAL A 53 3.84 1.75 0.04
N ILE A 54 3.58 1.42 1.30
CA ILE A 54 3.31 0.05 1.74
C ILE A 54 2.03 -0.11 2.58
N ASN A 55 1.24 0.95 2.72
CA ASN A 55 -0.10 0.81 3.29
C ASN A 55 -1.05 0.10 2.31
N HIS A 56 -0.93 0.36 1.03
CA HIS A 56 -1.81 -0.09 -0.05
C HIS A 56 -1.01 -0.32 -1.34
N THR A 57 -1.65 -0.91 -2.32
CA THR A 57 -1.17 -0.97 -3.72
C THR A 57 -2.21 -0.33 -4.64
N SER A 58 -1.91 -0.21 -5.93
CA SER A 58 -2.96 -0.03 -6.93
C SER A 58 -3.91 -1.24 -6.95
N ASP A 59 -5.17 -1.03 -7.32
CA ASP A 59 -6.11 -2.10 -7.68
C ASP A 59 -5.69 -2.83 -8.97
N GLU A 60 -4.74 -2.26 -9.72
CA GLU A 60 -4.12 -2.89 -10.89
C GLU A 60 -2.86 -3.70 -10.56
N HIS A 61 -2.42 -3.73 -9.29
CA HIS A 61 -1.32 -4.60 -8.86
C HIS A 61 -1.71 -6.07 -9.00
N GLU A 62 -0.78 -6.91 -9.45
CA GLU A 62 -1.06 -8.34 -9.67
C GLU A 62 -1.56 -9.03 -8.41
N TRP A 63 -1.04 -8.69 -7.24
CA TRP A 63 -1.53 -9.25 -5.98
C TRP A 63 -3.02 -8.97 -5.76
N PHE A 64 -3.50 -7.76 -6.10
CA PHE A 64 -4.91 -7.43 -5.91
C PHE A 64 -5.79 -8.10 -6.97
N LYS A 65 -5.35 -8.15 -8.23
CA LYS A 65 -6.06 -8.89 -9.28
C LYS A 65 -6.27 -10.36 -8.90
N GLN A 66 -5.23 -11.00 -8.37
CA GLN A 66 -5.32 -12.36 -7.85
C GLN A 66 -6.23 -12.42 -6.61
N SER A 67 -6.06 -11.52 -5.65
CA SER A 67 -6.84 -11.46 -4.42
C SER A 67 -8.35 -11.35 -4.68
N ARG A 68 -8.78 -10.58 -5.67
CA ARG A 68 -10.20 -10.38 -6.01
C ARG A 68 -10.78 -11.46 -6.92
N SER A 69 -9.95 -12.31 -7.55
CA SER A 69 -10.42 -13.34 -8.47
C SER A 69 -11.21 -14.46 -7.79
N GLY A 70 -11.05 -14.66 -6.48
CA GLY A 70 -11.79 -15.66 -5.71
C GLY A 70 -11.41 -15.64 -4.23
N ILE A 71 -12.35 -16.09 -3.38
CA ILE A 71 -12.15 -16.11 -1.92
C ILE A 71 -11.09 -17.13 -1.46
N ASP A 72 -10.86 -18.18 -2.26
CA ASP A 72 -9.88 -19.23 -1.98
C ASP A 72 -8.53 -18.98 -2.66
N ASN A 73 -8.34 -17.82 -3.33
CA ASN A 73 -7.08 -17.50 -3.98
C ASN A 73 -5.95 -17.32 -2.93
N PRO A 74 -4.73 -17.84 -3.17
CA PRO A 74 -3.59 -17.69 -2.25
C PRO A 74 -3.21 -16.25 -1.89
N TYR A 75 -3.58 -15.28 -2.72
CA TYR A 75 -3.39 -13.85 -2.48
C TYR A 75 -4.57 -13.19 -1.75
N ARG A 76 -5.66 -13.93 -1.46
CA ARG A 76 -6.85 -13.33 -0.83
C ARG A 76 -6.49 -12.50 0.38
N ASP A 77 -5.74 -13.06 1.31
CA ASP A 77 -5.37 -12.46 2.58
C ASP A 77 -4.19 -11.45 2.48
N TYR A 78 -3.73 -11.14 1.26
CA TYR A 78 -2.78 -10.02 1.08
C TYR A 78 -3.45 -8.67 1.34
N TYR A 79 -4.76 -8.61 1.20
CA TYR A 79 -5.59 -7.44 1.43
C TYR A 79 -6.62 -7.69 2.52
N ILE A 80 -7.24 -6.62 3.01
CA ILE A 80 -8.22 -6.70 4.09
C ILE A 80 -9.61 -6.80 3.50
N TRP A 81 -10.20 -7.99 3.59
CA TRP A 81 -11.54 -8.30 3.12
C TRP A 81 -12.48 -8.56 4.27
N GLN A 82 -13.75 -8.17 4.14
CA GLN A 82 -14.81 -8.46 5.08
C GLN A 82 -16.14 -8.70 4.36
N SER A 83 -16.95 -9.60 4.90
CA SER A 83 -18.34 -9.70 4.50
C SER A 83 -19.14 -8.54 5.09
N GLY A 84 -20.07 -8.00 4.30
CA GLY A 84 -21.07 -7.09 4.83
C GLY A 84 -22.04 -7.80 5.76
N LYS A 85 -22.78 -7.04 6.55
CA LYS A 85 -23.84 -7.54 7.41
C LYS A 85 -25.18 -6.89 7.05
N ASP A 86 -26.20 -7.70 6.77
CA ASP A 86 -27.55 -7.25 6.42
C ASP A 86 -27.53 -6.22 5.26
N GLY A 87 -26.72 -6.46 4.22
CA GLY A 87 -26.56 -5.57 3.07
C GLY A 87 -25.78 -4.28 3.35
N LYS A 88 -25.25 -4.11 4.58
CA LYS A 88 -24.48 -2.93 4.98
C LYS A 88 -22.97 -3.20 4.94
N MET A 89 -22.21 -2.13 4.84
CA MET A 89 -20.74 -2.17 4.92
C MET A 89 -20.26 -2.74 6.28
N PRO A 90 -19.04 -3.33 6.32
CA PRO A 90 -18.51 -3.96 7.53
C PRO A 90 -18.44 -3.06 8.76
N ASN A 91 -18.17 -1.76 8.56
CA ASN A 91 -18.15 -0.78 9.65
C ASN A 91 -18.42 0.64 9.10
N ASN A 92 -18.36 1.64 9.97
CA ASN A 92 -18.69 3.04 9.68
C ASN A 92 -17.45 3.92 9.42
N TRP A 93 -16.30 3.35 9.08
CA TRP A 93 -15.10 4.15 8.87
C TRP A 93 -15.19 5.02 7.62
N THR A 94 -14.47 6.15 7.66
CA THR A 94 -14.42 7.10 6.55
C THR A 94 -12.99 7.25 6.02
N SER A 95 -12.89 7.37 4.68
CA SER A 95 -11.63 7.52 3.96
C SER A 95 -10.98 8.89 4.20
N PHE A 96 -9.66 8.95 4.02
CA PHE A 96 -8.90 10.21 3.93
C PHE A 96 -9.35 11.07 2.72
N PHE A 97 -9.87 10.45 1.67
CA PHE A 97 -10.37 11.13 0.46
C PHE A 97 -11.89 11.28 0.45
N SER A 98 -12.52 11.23 1.63
CA SER A 98 -13.97 11.28 1.83
C SER A 98 -14.71 9.99 1.46
N GLY A 99 -15.94 9.85 1.97
CA GLY A 99 -16.75 8.66 1.76
C GLY A 99 -16.36 7.48 2.65
N PRO A 100 -16.95 6.30 2.42
CA PRO A 100 -16.65 5.09 3.16
C PRO A 100 -15.27 4.52 2.79
N VAL A 101 -14.71 3.69 3.66
CA VAL A 101 -13.45 2.95 3.41
C VAL A 101 -13.67 1.57 2.79
N TRP A 102 -14.88 1.18 2.51
CA TRP A 102 -15.23 -0.15 2.01
C TRP A 102 -15.83 -0.07 0.62
N GLU A 103 -15.23 -0.77 -0.32
CA GLU A 103 -15.76 -0.97 -1.67
C GLU A 103 -16.18 -2.41 -1.85
N LYS A 104 -17.39 -2.62 -2.39
CA LYS A 104 -17.91 -3.96 -2.68
C LYS A 104 -17.29 -4.52 -3.94
N ASP A 105 -16.77 -5.72 -3.85
CA ASP A 105 -16.35 -6.48 -5.02
C ASP A 105 -17.50 -7.37 -5.51
N GLU A 106 -17.97 -7.11 -6.72
CA GLU A 106 -19.11 -7.83 -7.29
C GLU A 106 -18.77 -9.29 -7.64
N THR A 107 -17.48 -9.61 -7.82
CA THR A 107 -17.04 -10.98 -8.12
C THR A 107 -17.22 -11.90 -6.91
N THR A 108 -16.87 -11.43 -5.72
CA THR A 108 -16.88 -12.24 -4.50
C THR A 108 -18.00 -11.87 -3.53
N GLY A 109 -18.67 -10.74 -3.75
CA GLY A 109 -19.72 -10.19 -2.87
C GLY A 109 -19.18 -9.66 -1.54
N GLN A 110 -17.87 -9.71 -1.31
CA GLN A 110 -17.23 -9.14 -0.14
C GLN A 110 -16.77 -7.70 -0.36
N TYR A 111 -16.36 -7.04 0.71
CA TYR A 111 -15.83 -5.67 0.69
C TYR A 111 -14.34 -5.69 0.97
N TYR A 112 -13.56 -4.89 0.24
CA TYR A 112 -12.16 -4.62 0.58
C TYR A 112 -12.01 -3.25 1.24
N LEU A 113 -11.01 -3.15 2.12
CA LEU A 113 -10.66 -1.92 2.80
C LEU A 113 -9.78 -1.03 1.92
N HIS A 114 -10.08 0.27 1.89
CA HIS A 114 -9.23 1.31 1.33
C HIS A 114 -9.27 2.57 2.20
N LEU A 115 -8.20 2.92 2.88
CA LEU A 115 -8.17 4.15 3.68
C LEU A 115 -8.09 5.42 2.81
N PHE A 116 -7.61 5.29 1.56
CA PHE A 116 -7.49 6.36 0.57
C PHE A 116 -8.49 6.16 -0.57
N SER A 117 -8.05 6.19 -1.82
CA SER A 117 -8.92 5.92 -2.96
C SER A 117 -9.40 4.46 -2.98
N LYS A 118 -10.58 4.21 -3.52
CA LYS A 118 -11.03 2.85 -3.82
C LYS A 118 -10.12 2.09 -4.80
N LYS A 119 -9.27 2.81 -5.53
CA LYS A 119 -8.22 2.24 -6.38
C LYS A 119 -6.93 1.92 -5.63
N GLN A 120 -6.92 2.10 -4.30
CA GLN A 120 -5.77 1.87 -3.42
C GLN A 120 -6.14 0.90 -2.28
N PRO A 121 -6.37 -0.40 -2.57
CA PRO A 121 -6.74 -1.40 -1.56
C PRO A 121 -5.63 -1.57 -0.52
N ASP A 122 -6.01 -1.59 0.75
CA ASP A 122 -5.09 -1.68 1.89
C ASP A 122 -4.52 -3.08 2.06
N LEU A 123 -3.20 -3.17 2.20
CA LEU A 123 -2.48 -4.40 2.50
C LEU A 123 -2.77 -4.91 3.91
N ASN A 124 -2.85 -6.23 4.04
CA ASN A 124 -3.05 -6.90 5.32
C ASN A 124 -1.70 -7.22 6.00
N TRP A 125 -1.20 -6.30 6.80
CA TRP A 125 0.06 -6.45 7.53
C TRP A 125 0.05 -7.50 8.65
N LYS A 126 -1.10 -8.12 8.93
CA LYS A 126 -1.19 -9.31 9.79
C LYS A 126 -0.80 -10.59 9.05
N ASN A 127 -0.72 -10.54 7.72
CA ASN A 127 -0.28 -11.65 6.91
C ASN A 127 1.26 -11.62 6.76
N PRO A 128 1.99 -12.61 7.27
CA PRO A 128 3.45 -12.63 7.18
C PRO A 128 3.98 -12.75 5.74
N LYS A 129 3.14 -13.17 4.78
CA LYS A 129 3.53 -13.16 3.36
C LYS A 129 3.71 -11.75 2.86
N VAL A 130 2.83 -10.80 3.25
CA VAL A 130 2.95 -9.38 2.89
C VAL A 130 4.27 -8.82 3.38
N MET A 131 4.63 -9.08 4.65
CA MET A 131 5.92 -8.65 5.22
C MET A 131 7.09 -9.15 4.36
N ARG A 132 7.12 -10.45 4.03
CA ARG A 132 8.21 -11.03 3.22
C ARG A 132 8.31 -10.42 1.83
N GLU A 133 7.19 -10.14 1.18
CA GLU A 133 7.19 -9.48 -0.12
C GLU A 133 7.76 -8.07 -0.03
N ILE A 134 7.36 -7.29 0.97
CA ILE A 134 7.89 -5.94 1.17
C ILE A 134 9.38 -5.97 1.50
N GLN A 135 9.84 -6.87 2.38
CA GLN A 135 11.27 -7.06 2.66
C GLN A 135 12.05 -7.41 1.38
N SER A 136 11.50 -8.25 0.51
CA SER A 136 12.10 -8.57 -0.79
C SER A 136 12.18 -7.37 -1.72
N ILE A 137 11.18 -6.49 -1.72
CA ILE A 137 11.18 -5.23 -2.48
C ILE A 137 12.25 -4.27 -1.92
N LEU A 138 12.32 -4.11 -0.60
CA LEU A 138 13.34 -3.27 0.04
C LEU A 138 14.75 -3.74 -0.33
N LYS A 139 14.99 -5.05 -0.19
CA LYS A 139 16.28 -5.65 -0.56
C LYS A 139 16.62 -5.42 -2.03
N TYR A 140 15.67 -5.60 -2.95
CA TYR A 140 15.87 -5.40 -4.38
C TYR A 140 16.42 -3.99 -4.70
N TRP A 141 15.84 -2.96 -4.13
CA TRP A 141 16.25 -1.58 -4.38
C TRP A 141 17.55 -1.19 -3.65
N LEU A 142 17.75 -1.70 -2.42
CA LEU A 142 19.01 -1.50 -1.69
C LEU A 142 20.19 -2.18 -2.41
N ASP A 143 19.99 -3.40 -2.91
CA ASP A 143 20.99 -4.10 -3.73
C ASP A 143 21.29 -3.35 -5.04
N MET A 144 20.32 -2.62 -5.60
CA MET A 144 20.52 -1.76 -6.75
C MET A 144 21.35 -0.51 -6.43
N GLY A 145 21.46 -0.14 -5.17
CA GLY A 145 22.36 0.92 -4.68
C GLY A 145 21.69 2.21 -4.25
N ILE A 146 20.36 2.22 -4.02
CA ILE A 146 19.74 3.37 -3.34
C ILE A 146 20.22 3.46 -1.88
N ALA A 147 20.11 4.64 -1.29
CA ALA A 147 20.60 4.88 0.06
C ALA A 147 19.55 4.62 1.16
N GLY A 148 18.28 4.52 0.78
CA GLY A 148 17.19 4.29 1.73
C GLY A 148 15.83 4.68 1.17
N PHE A 149 14.85 4.74 2.07
CA PHE A 149 13.45 5.02 1.73
C PHE A 149 12.86 6.13 2.60
N ARG A 150 11.98 6.92 2.01
CA ARG A 150 11.00 7.75 2.72
C ARG A 150 9.72 6.92 2.85
N CYS A 151 9.28 6.66 4.07
CA CYS A 151 8.11 5.82 4.34
C CYS A 151 6.83 6.66 4.27
N ASP A 152 5.99 6.38 3.28
CA ASP A 152 4.70 7.02 3.13
C ASP A 152 3.67 6.44 4.08
N VAL A 153 2.86 7.29 4.71
CA VAL A 153 1.73 6.97 5.62
C VAL A 153 1.95 5.75 6.53
N ILE A 154 3.18 5.56 6.96
CA ILE A 154 3.64 4.39 7.74
C ILE A 154 2.89 4.22 9.06
N ASN A 155 2.26 5.27 9.56
CA ASN A 155 1.50 5.30 10.80
C ASN A 155 0.09 4.71 10.69
N VAL A 156 -0.34 4.29 9.50
CA VAL A 156 -1.67 3.70 9.29
C VAL A 156 -1.65 2.25 8.79
N ILE A 157 -0.48 1.64 8.62
CA ILE A 157 -0.34 0.29 8.07
C ILE A 157 -0.99 -0.79 8.94
N TYR A 158 -1.04 -0.62 10.26
CA TYR A 158 -1.56 -1.63 11.18
C TYR A 158 -2.98 -1.29 11.65
N LYS A 159 -3.93 -2.22 11.48
CA LYS A 159 -5.31 -2.12 11.92
C LYS A 159 -5.52 -3.03 13.13
N THR A 160 -5.79 -2.46 14.32
CA THR A 160 -5.98 -3.23 15.57
C THR A 160 -7.25 -4.05 15.52
N SER A 161 -8.36 -3.48 15.06
CA SER A 161 -9.63 -4.14 14.88
C SER A 161 -10.40 -3.52 13.72
N LEU A 162 -11.45 -4.18 13.26
CA LEU A 162 -12.37 -3.70 12.22
C LEU A 162 -13.77 -3.36 12.80
N LYS A 163 -13.86 -3.07 14.11
CA LYS A 163 -15.11 -2.63 14.76
C LYS A 163 -15.51 -1.23 14.31
N ASN A 164 -16.77 -0.88 14.53
CA ASN A 164 -17.23 0.49 14.32
C ASN A 164 -16.36 1.49 15.10
N GLY A 165 -16.02 2.57 14.44
CA GLY A 165 -15.33 3.69 15.05
C GLY A 165 -16.29 4.66 15.75
N LYS A 166 -15.75 5.46 16.65
CA LYS A 166 -16.46 6.59 17.26
C LYS A 166 -16.79 7.60 16.16
N LYS A 167 -18.07 7.97 16.05
CA LYS A 167 -18.52 8.95 15.06
C LYS A 167 -17.80 10.28 15.28
N ARG A 168 -17.19 10.80 14.21
CA ARG A 168 -16.42 12.03 14.19
C ARG A 168 -16.77 12.85 12.96
N LEU A 169 -16.43 14.14 12.97
CA LEU A 169 -16.60 15.00 11.80
C LEU A 169 -15.65 14.57 10.66
N ILE A 170 -14.43 14.15 11.01
CA ILE A 170 -13.39 13.73 10.08
C ILE A 170 -12.77 12.40 10.58
N LEU A 171 -12.50 11.47 9.67
CA LEU A 171 -11.82 10.21 9.92
C LEU A 171 -12.46 9.38 11.05
N THR A 172 -13.73 9.02 10.88
CA THR A 172 -14.38 8.02 11.73
C THR A 172 -13.60 6.70 11.66
N GLY A 173 -13.33 6.08 12.80
CA GLY A 173 -12.58 4.81 12.88
C GLY A 173 -11.07 4.97 13.08
N ARG A 174 -10.53 6.19 13.06
CA ARG A 174 -9.09 6.44 13.18
C ARG A 174 -8.42 5.83 14.42
N GLU A 175 -9.17 5.65 15.50
CA GLU A 175 -8.70 5.01 16.73
C GLU A 175 -8.29 3.55 16.55
N HIS A 176 -8.65 2.93 15.43
CA HIS A 176 -8.33 1.53 15.12
C HIS A 176 -7.12 1.37 14.18
N TYR A 177 -6.69 2.44 13.51
CA TYR A 177 -5.59 2.36 12.53
C TYR A 177 -4.56 3.49 12.63
N LEU A 178 -4.89 4.66 13.20
CA LEU A 178 -3.95 5.77 13.24
C LEU A 178 -2.94 5.60 14.37
N SER A 179 -1.65 5.56 14.03
CA SER A 179 -0.50 5.50 14.96
C SER A 179 -0.59 4.37 16.00
N GLN A 180 -1.02 3.20 15.58
CA GLN A 180 -1.13 2.03 16.45
C GLN A 180 0.24 1.46 16.82
N GLN A 181 0.38 0.91 18.02
CA GLN A 181 1.63 0.30 18.49
C GLN A 181 2.13 -0.82 17.57
N GLY A 182 1.22 -1.55 16.92
CA GLY A 182 1.56 -2.59 15.94
C GLY A 182 2.37 -2.06 14.73
N CYS A 183 2.26 -0.76 14.38
CA CYS A 183 3.12 -0.16 13.35
C CYS A 183 4.60 -0.22 13.76
N HIS A 184 4.92 0.07 15.04
CA HIS A 184 6.30 0.01 15.55
C HIS A 184 6.84 -1.42 15.57
N SER A 185 6.00 -2.42 15.82
CA SER A 185 6.43 -3.83 15.79
C SER A 185 6.81 -4.25 14.38
N ILE A 186 5.99 -3.89 13.38
CA ILE A 186 6.27 -4.15 11.96
C ILE A 186 7.58 -3.50 11.51
N LEU A 187 7.85 -2.27 11.94
CA LEU A 187 9.04 -1.52 11.52
C LEU A 187 10.35 -2.00 12.15
N ARG A 188 10.29 -2.87 13.15
CA ARG A 188 11.48 -3.45 13.82
C ARG A 188 11.92 -4.78 13.23
N GLU A 189 11.09 -5.42 12.44
CA GLU A 189 11.37 -6.67 11.73
C GLU A 189 12.07 -6.42 10.38
#